data_61581f09c4ae04bab23dc43ef190797b
#
_entry.id   61581f09c4ae04bab23dc43ef190797b
#
_cell.length_a   1.000
_cell.length_b   1.000
_cell.length_c   1.000
_cell.angle_alpha   90.00
_cell.angle_beta   90.00
_cell.angle_gamma   90.00
#
_symmetry.space_group_name_H-M   'P 1'
#
loop_
_entity.id
_entity.type
_entity.pdbx_description
1 polymer ?
#
loop_
_entity_poly.entity_id
_entity_poly.type
_entity_poly.pdbx_seq_one_letter_code
_entity_poly.pdbx_strand_id
1 'polypeptide(L)'
;MQGRGRAQAGARVRTREEPDSSHMKTLVIAEKPSVAQDIVRALTPVAGKFDKHDEHFENDRYVVTSAVGHLVEIQAPEAFDVKRGKWSFAHLPVIPPHFDLKPVDKTKTRLNAVVKQARRKDVSTLINACDAGREGELIFRLIEQYALEGKHARKPVQRLWLQSMTPQAIRDGFENLRSDAQMQGLADAARSRSEADWLVGINGTRAMTAFNSRDG
;
A
#
# COMPACT_ATOMS: atom_id res chain seq x y z
N MET A 1 -48.47 42.57 -35.01
CA MET A 1 -47.35 42.71 -34.04
C MET A 1 -46.96 41.36 -33.52
N GLN A 2 -45.74 40.95 -33.84
CA GLN A 2 -45.21 39.58 -33.64
C GLN A 2 -44.55 39.49 -32.28
N GLY A 3 -44.99 38.56 -31.44
CA GLY A 3 -44.33 38.19 -30.17
C GLY A 3 -43.45 36.95 -30.36
N ARG A 4 -42.13 37.12 -30.26
CA ARG A 4 -41.14 36.03 -30.38
C ARG A 4 -41.07 35.25 -29.06
N GLY A 5 -41.43 33.95 -29.13
CA GLY A 5 -41.18 32.99 -28.04
C GLY A 5 -39.71 32.63 -27.93
N ARG A 6 -39.14 32.80 -26.74
CA ARG A 6 -37.79 32.39 -26.39
C ARG A 6 -37.79 30.91 -26.00
N ALA A 7 -37.11 30.09 -26.77
CA ALA A 7 -36.83 28.70 -26.43
C ALA A 7 -35.81 28.64 -25.27
N GLN A 8 -36.17 28.04 -24.14
CA GLN A 8 -35.26 27.70 -23.07
C GLN A 8 -34.54 26.38 -23.43
N ALA A 9 -33.21 26.47 -23.56
CA ALA A 9 -32.35 25.30 -23.69
C ALA A 9 -32.22 24.61 -22.34
N GLY A 10 -32.84 23.45 -22.19
CA GLY A 10 -32.67 22.61 -21.02
C GLY A 10 -31.24 22.06 -20.92
N ALA A 11 -30.52 22.46 -19.90
CA ALA A 11 -29.24 21.88 -19.56
C ALA A 11 -29.44 20.41 -19.11
N ARG A 12 -28.96 19.48 -19.91
CA ARG A 12 -28.88 18.05 -19.50
C ARG A 12 -27.88 17.94 -18.38
N VAL A 13 -28.38 17.75 -17.17
CA VAL A 13 -27.60 17.28 -16.02
C VAL A 13 -27.10 15.88 -16.38
N ARG A 14 -25.79 15.76 -16.59
CA ARG A 14 -25.14 14.45 -16.69
C ARG A 14 -25.14 13.86 -15.28
N THR A 15 -26.08 12.98 -15.00
CA THR A 15 -26.01 12.09 -13.83
C THR A 15 -24.74 11.26 -13.98
N ARG A 16 -23.83 11.38 -13.02
CA ARG A 16 -22.74 10.42 -12.86
C ARG A 16 -23.40 9.08 -12.56
N GLU A 17 -23.29 8.14 -13.48
CA GLU A 17 -23.63 6.75 -13.20
C GLU A 17 -22.73 6.30 -12.03
N GLU A 18 -23.34 6.01 -10.91
CA GLU A 18 -22.65 5.30 -9.83
C GLU A 18 -22.27 3.90 -10.36
N PRO A 19 -21.02 3.44 -10.12
CA PRO A 19 -20.60 2.13 -10.60
C PRO A 19 -21.51 1.07 -9.97
N ASP A 20 -22.05 0.22 -10.82
CA ASP A 20 -22.88 -0.92 -10.43
C ASP A 20 -22.15 -1.75 -9.35
N SER A 21 -22.69 -1.77 -8.14
CA SER A 21 -22.10 -2.45 -6.99
C SER A 21 -22.01 -3.98 -7.14
N SER A 22 -22.64 -4.54 -8.17
CA SER A 22 -22.69 -5.99 -8.42
C SER A 22 -21.37 -6.58 -8.91
N HIS A 23 -20.40 -5.74 -9.33
CA HIS A 23 -19.11 -6.18 -9.89
C HIS A 23 -17.88 -5.68 -9.12
N MET A 24 -18.08 -5.17 -7.90
CA MET A 24 -16.96 -4.66 -7.10
C MET A 24 -16.19 -5.80 -6.46
N LYS A 25 -14.86 -5.74 -6.58
CA LYS A 25 -13.93 -6.76 -6.08
C LYS A 25 -13.17 -6.26 -4.86
N THR A 26 -12.64 -7.20 -4.10
CA THR A 26 -11.73 -6.97 -2.99
C THR A 26 -10.32 -7.38 -3.38
N LEU A 27 -9.35 -6.47 -3.22
CA LEU A 27 -7.94 -6.77 -3.44
C LEU A 27 -7.30 -7.29 -2.17
N VAL A 28 -6.73 -8.48 -2.24
CA VAL A 28 -5.96 -9.11 -1.17
C VAL A 28 -4.47 -8.97 -1.49
N ILE A 29 -3.71 -8.37 -0.58
CA ILE A 29 -2.26 -8.19 -0.72
C ILE A 29 -1.55 -9.03 0.33
N ALA A 30 -0.91 -10.11 -0.11
CA ALA A 30 -0.06 -10.96 0.71
C ALA A 30 1.38 -10.43 0.75
N GLU A 31 2.18 -10.85 1.73
CA GLU A 31 3.58 -10.45 1.81
C GLU A 31 4.47 -11.18 0.78
N LYS A 32 4.13 -12.43 0.46
CA LYS A 32 4.90 -13.32 -0.41
C LYS A 32 4.02 -14.03 -1.43
N PRO A 33 4.55 -14.38 -2.61
CA PRO A 33 3.78 -15.11 -3.63
C PRO A 33 3.24 -16.46 -3.16
N SER A 34 3.98 -17.19 -2.32
CA SER A 34 3.52 -18.47 -1.75
C SER A 34 2.28 -18.30 -0.89
N VAL A 35 2.22 -17.24 -0.07
CA VAL A 35 1.05 -16.91 0.76
C VAL A 35 -0.16 -16.57 -0.10
N ALA A 36 0.03 -15.83 -1.20
CA ALA A 36 -1.04 -15.54 -2.14
C ALA A 36 -1.62 -16.83 -2.77
N GLN A 37 -0.74 -17.79 -3.13
CA GLN A 37 -1.17 -19.09 -3.65
C GLN A 37 -1.93 -19.92 -2.61
N ASP A 38 -1.51 -19.93 -1.36
CA ASP A 38 -2.20 -20.63 -0.27
C ASP A 38 -3.58 -20.02 -0.01
N ILE A 39 -3.70 -18.68 -0.05
CA ILE A 39 -4.99 -17.99 0.05
C ILE A 39 -5.93 -18.39 -1.10
N VAL A 40 -5.45 -18.38 -2.34
CA VAL A 40 -6.23 -18.79 -3.51
C VAL A 40 -6.70 -20.23 -3.37
N ARG A 41 -5.79 -21.13 -2.97
CA ARG A 41 -6.12 -22.56 -2.76
C ARG A 41 -7.19 -22.73 -1.68
N ALA A 42 -7.07 -21.99 -0.56
CA ALA A 42 -8.01 -22.07 0.54
C ALA A 42 -9.40 -21.50 0.18
N LEU A 43 -9.45 -20.45 -0.62
CA LEU A 43 -10.70 -19.78 -1.00
C LEU A 43 -11.41 -20.43 -2.18
N THR A 44 -10.73 -21.16 -3.05
CA THR A 44 -11.33 -21.78 -4.25
C THR A 44 -12.60 -22.58 -3.94
N PRO A 45 -12.68 -23.43 -2.89
CA PRO A 45 -13.90 -24.18 -2.58
C PRO A 45 -15.11 -23.34 -2.18
N VAL A 46 -14.88 -22.11 -1.66
CA VAL A 46 -15.95 -21.25 -1.09
C VAL A 46 -16.21 -19.97 -1.91
N ALA A 47 -15.23 -19.54 -2.70
CA ALA A 47 -15.33 -18.30 -3.49
C ALA A 47 -15.30 -18.54 -5.00
N GLY A 48 -15.15 -19.78 -5.45
CA GLY A 48 -15.04 -20.13 -6.87
C GLY A 48 -13.60 -20.16 -7.36
N LYS A 49 -13.44 -20.66 -8.58
CA LYS A 49 -12.14 -20.79 -9.24
C LYS A 49 -11.53 -19.42 -9.51
N PHE A 50 -10.22 -19.34 -9.35
CA PHE A 50 -9.43 -18.16 -9.71
C PHE A 50 -8.71 -18.40 -11.04
N ASP A 51 -8.73 -17.40 -11.89
CA ASP A 51 -7.89 -17.32 -13.07
C ASP A 51 -6.52 -16.79 -12.69
N LYS A 52 -5.48 -17.42 -13.22
CA LYS A 52 -4.09 -17.03 -12.97
C LYS A 52 -3.65 -16.05 -14.05
N HIS A 53 -3.18 -14.89 -13.63
CA HIS A 53 -2.49 -13.90 -14.45
C HIS A 53 -1.02 -13.83 -14.06
N ASP A 54 -0.21 -13.07 -14.81
CA ASP A 54 1.23 -12.93 -14.55
C ASP A 54 1.54 -12.41 -13.14
N GLU A 55 0.72 -11.46 -12.64
CA GLU A 55 1.01 -10.70 -11.43
C GLU A 55 -0.03 -10.90 -10.32
N HIS A 56 -1.12 -11.63 -10.59
CA HIS A 56 -2.21 -11.84 -9.64
C HIS A 56 -3.09 -13.02 -10.02
N PHE A 57 -3.96 -13.41 -9.08
CA PHE A 57 -5.06 -14.33 -9.29
C PHE A 57 -6.37 -13.55 -9.18
N GLU A 58 -7.37 -13.89 -9.96
CA GLU A 58 -8.63 -13.16 -9.99
C GLU A 58 -9.84 -14.07 -10.18
N ASN A 59 -10.93 -13.73 -9.51
CA ASN A 59 -12.27 -14.26 -9.76
C ASN A 59 -13.30 -13.11 -9.67
N ASP A 60 -14.59 -13.44 -9.62
CA ASP A 60 -15.64 -12.42 -9.56
C ASP A 60 -15.61 -11.56 -8.29
N ARG A 61 -15.06 -12.07 -7.19
CA ARG A 61 -15.07 -11.43 -5.86
C ARG A 61 -13.71 -10.87 -5.44
N TYR A 62 -12.63 -11.52 -5.83
CA TYR A 62 -11.29 -11.22 -5.31
C TYR A 62 -10.27 -11.04 -6.42
N VAL A 63 -9.36 -10.13 -6.17
CA VAL A 63 -8.04 -10.04 -6.82
C VAL A 63 -7.00 -10.35 -5.75
N VAL A 64 -6.18 -11.37 -5.93
CA VAL A 64 -5.15 -11.77 -4.96
C VAL A 64 -3.78 -11.56 -5.56
N THR A 65 -2.99 -10.71 -4.94
CA THR A 65 -1.62 -10.41 -5.34
C THR A 65 -0.68 -10.47 -4.14
N SER A 66 0.59 -10.28 -4.36
CA SER A 66 1.58 -10.27 -3.28
C SER A 66 2.66 -9.23 -3.49
N ALA A 67 3.24 -8.79 -2.38
CA ALA A 67 4.56 -8.22 -2.34
C ALA A 67 5.65 -9.33 -2.48
N VAL A 68 6.89 -8.95 -2.31
CA VAL A 68 8.06 -9.83 -2.15
C VAL A 68 8.91 -9.30 -0.98
N GLY A 69 8.25 -9.00 0.15
CA GLY A 69 8.81 -8.21 1.23
C GLY A 69 8.59 -6.71 0.98
N HIS A 70 9.52 -5.88 1.41
CA HIS A 70 9.42 -4.43 1.22
C HIS A 70 9.46 -4.03 -0.27
N LEU A 71 8.45 -3.29 -0.71
CA LEU A 71 8.34 -2.70 -2.04
C LEU A 71 8.58 -1.19 -2.03
N VAL A 72 8.39 -0.56 -0.87
CA VAL A 72 8.46 0.88 -0.64
C VAL A 72 9.34 1.14 0.57
N GLU A 73 10.16 2.16 0.50
CA GLU A 73 11.04 2.60 1.59
C GLU A 73 10.96 4.11 1.78
N ILE A 74 11.43 4.59 2.93
CA ILE A 74 11.57 6.03 3.19
C ILE A 74 12.69 6.56 2.30
N GLN A 75 12.44 7.70 1.67
CA GLN A 75 13.37 8.34 0.75
C GLN A 75 14.67 8.73 1.49
N ALA A 76 15.81 8.55 0.80
CA ALA A 76 17.10 8.92 1.36
C ALA A 76 17.21 10.45 1.56
N PRO A 77 17.98 10.90 2.56
CA PRO A 77 18.07 12.32 2.91
C PRO A 77 18.69 13.18 1.81
N GLU A 78 19.42 12.58 0.88
CA GLU A 78 19.96 13.29 -0.29
C GLU A 78 18.87 13.92 -1.16
N ALA A 79 17.63 13.47 -1.03
CA ALA A 79 16.49 14.10 -1.66
C ALA A 79 16.06 15.40 -0.97
N PHE A 80 16.39 15.54 0.32
CA PHE A 80 16.04 16.71 1.14
C PHE A 80 17.22 17.69 1.28
N ASP A 81 18.46 17.23 1.13
CA ASP A 81 19.67 18.04 1.24
C ASP A 81 20.41 18.12 -0.11
N VAL A 82 20.57 19.33 -0.59
CA VAL A 82 21.13 19.65 -1.93
C VAL A 82 22.64 19.38 -2.03
N LYS A 83 23.33 19.12 -0.93
CA LYS A 83 24.79 18.96 -0.90
C LYS A 83 25.23 17.51 -0.75
N ARG A 84 25.23 16.79 -1.87
CA ARG A 84 25.91 15.49 -1.95
C ARG A 84 27.41 15.64 -1.64
N GLY A 85 27.91 14.82 -0.73
CA GLY A 85 29.31 14.40 -0.72
C GLY A 85 30.22 14.94 0.36
N LYS A 86 29.82 15.90 1.21
CA LYS A 86 30.60 16.28 2.39
C LYS A 86 29.73 16.35 3.64
N TRP A 87 29.65 15.22 4.33
CA TRP A 87 28.97 15.17 5.62
C TRP A 87 29.85 15.86 6.67
N SER A 88 29.33 16.93 7.26
CA SER A 88 29.97 17.64 8.36
C SER A 88 28.96 17.75 9.52
N PHE A 89 29.47 17.89 10.73
CA PHE A 89 28.61 18.11 11.91
C PHE A 89 27.68 19.32 11.78
N ALA A 90 28.05 20.31 10.97
CA ALA A 90 27.22 21.49 10.73
C ALA A 90 25.88 21.18 10.00
N HIS A 91 25.79 20.02 9.34
CA HIS A 91 24.59 19.58 8.62
C HIS A 91 23.83 18.46 9.35
N LEU A 92 24.18 18.17 10.59
CA LEU A 92 23.53 17.16 11.41
C LEU A 92 22.81 17.81 12.61
N PRO A 93 21.70 17.24 13.09
CA PRO A 93 21.00 16.08 12.52
C PRO A 93 20.16 16.44 11.29
N VAL A 94 20.00 15.47 10.36
CA VAL A 94 19.02 15.56 9.28
C VAL A 94 17.67 15.11 9.84
N ILE A 95 16.75 16.06 9.91
CA ILE A 95 15.36 15.80 10.34
C ILE A 95 14.47 16.30 9.21
N PRO A 96 13.90 15.40 8.38
CA PRO A 96 13.02 15.82 7.30
C PRO A 96 11.70 16.37 7.85
N PRO A 97 11.07 17.34 7.18
CA PRO A 97 9.76 17.86 7.59
C PRO A 97 8.65 16.81 7.46
N HIS A 98 8.84 15.82 6.58
CA HIS A 98 7.99 14.66 6.35
C HIS A 98 8.82 13.52 5.76
N PHE A 99 8.34 12.30 5.92
CA PHE A 99 8.99 11.11 5.41
C PHE A 99 8.40 10.72 4.05
N ASP A 100 9.01 11.18 2.98
CA ASP A 100 8.60 10.82 1.63
C ASP A 100 8.96 9.36 1.33
N LEU A 101 8.14 8.74 0.50
CA LEU A 101 8.27 7.35 0.12
C LEU A 101 8.83 7.22 -1.30
N LYS A 102 9.66 6.21 -1.51
CA LYS A 102 10.13 5.83 -2.83
C LYS A 102 10.03 4.32 -3.05
N PRO A 103 9.91 3.87 -4.30
CA PRO A 103 10.04 2.46 -4.63
C PRO A 103 11.40 1.90 -4.25
N VAL A 104 11.45 0.66 -3.79
CA VAL A 104 12.68 -0.12 -3.71
C VAL A 104 13.06 -0.54 -5.14
N ASP A 105 14.22 -0.12 -5.62
CA ASP A 105 14.61 -0.26 -7.03
C ASP A 105 14.51 -1.70 -7.55
N LYS A 106 14.99 -2.66 -6.75
CA LYS A 106 14.99 -4.09 -7.10
C LYS A 106 13.60 -4.69 -7.25
N THR A 107 12.58 -4.11 -6.62
CA THR A 107 11.21 -4.63 -6.59
C THR A 107 10.19 -3.72 -7.27
N LYS A 108 10.65 -2.70 -7.99
CA LYS A 108 9.81 -1.68 -8.63
C LYS A 108 8.76 -2.27 -9.58
N THR A 109 9.10 -3.30 -10.34
CA THR A 109 8.16 -3.99 -11.24
C THR A 109 7.02 -4.61 -10.43
N ARG A 110 7.32 -5.28 -9.32
CA ARG A 110 6.31 -5.85 -8.43
C ARG A 110 5.44 -4.77 -7.80
N LEU A 111 6.04 -3.68 -7.33
CA LEU A 111 5.28 -2.54 -6.79
C LEU A 111 4.30 -2.00 -7.84
N ASN A 112 4.74 -1.79 -9.07
CA ASN A 112 3.88 -1.29 -10.13
C ASN A 112 2.69 -2.22 -10.40
N ALA A 113 2.90 -3.54 -10.37
CA ALA A 113 1.85 -4.52 -10.49
C ALA A 113 0.81 -4.41 -9.36
N VAL A 114 1.26 -4.33 -8.10
CA VAL A 114 0.37 -4.18 -6.94
C VAL A 114 -0.38 -2.85 -6.99
N VAL A 115 0.30 -1.75 -7.28
CA VAL A 115 -0.29 -0.41 -7.42
C VAL A 115 -1.35 -0.38 -8.52
N LYS A 116 -1.09 -1.02 -9.66
CA LYS A 116 -2.08 -1.14 -10.75
C LYS A 116 -3.37 -1.80 -10.26
N GLN A 117 -3.28 -2.88 -9.50
CA GLN A 117 -4.47 -3.54 -8.94
C GLN A 117 -5.17 -2.67 -7.89
N ALA A 118 -4.42 -2.01 -7.00
CA ALA A 118 -4.98 -1.16 -5.97
C ALA A 118 -5.74 0.06 -6.52
N ARG A 119 -5.33 0.56 -7.69
CA ARG A 119 -5.96 1.72 -8.36
C ARG A 119 -7.13 1.37 -9.27
N ARG A 120 -7.45 0.10 -9.45
CA ARG A 120 -8.60 -0.33 -10.27
C ARG A 120 -9.90 0.26 -9.74
N LYS A 121 -10.77 0.67 -10.65
CA LYS A 121 -12.08 1.25 -10.32
C LYS A 121 -13.05 0.20 -9.78
N ASP A 122 -12.94 -1.03 -10.23
CA ASP A 122 -13.73 -2.18 -9.80
C ASP A 122 -13.21 -2.84 -8.51
N VAL A 123 -12.13 -2.33 -7.94
CA VAL A 123 -11.64 -2.72 -6.60
C VAL A 123 -12.14 -1.69 -5.59
N SER A 124 -13.00 -2.11 -4.68
CA SER A 124 -13.61 -1.24 -3.66
C SER A 124 -12.94 -1.33 -2.28
N THR A 125 -12.33 -2.45 -1.96
CA THR A 125 -11.78 -2.74 -0.62
C THR A 125 -10.42 -3.40 -0.74
N LEU A 126 -9.54 -3.11 0.22
CA LEU A 126 -8.24 -3.75 0.36
C LEU A 126 -8.22 -4.68 1.58
N ILE A 127 -7.65 -5.86 1.44
CA ILE A 127 -7.34 -6.75 2.56
C ILE A 127 -5.81 -6.84 2.71
N ASN A 128 -5.32 -6.42 3.87
CA ASN A 128 -3.96 -6.66 4.28
C ASN A 128 -3.82 -8.12 4.74
N ALA A 129 -3.17 -8.94 3.93
CA ALA A 129 -2.85 -10.35 4.20
C ALA A 129 -1.33 -10.57 4.36
N CYS A 130 -0.58 -9.52 4.72
CA CYS A 130 0.82 -9.65 5.10
C CYS A 130 0.95 -10.36 6.45
N ASP A 131 2.15 -10.81 6.79
CA ASP A 131 2.43 -11.58 8.01
C ASP A 131 1.89 -10.86 9.27
N ALA A 132 1.40 -11.65 10.23
CA ALA A 132 0.83 -11.13 11.47
C ALA A 132 1.93 -10.53 12.36
N GLY A 133 2.00 -9.21 12.43
CA GLY A 133 3.01 -8.50 13.19
C GLY A 133 3.24 -7.07 12.67
N ARG A 134 4.15 -6.35 13.34
CA ARG A 134 4.50 -4.97 12.98
C ARG A 134 5.10 -4.86 11.58
N GLU A 135 5.94 -5.81 11.20
CA GLU A 135 6.62 -5.79 9.89
C GLU A 135 5.62 -5.95 8.74
N GLY A 136 4.73 -6.94 8.80
CA GLY A 136 3.69 -7.12 7.80
C GLY A 136 2.72 -5.95 7.74
N GLU A 137 2.39 -5.34 8.89
CA GLU A 137 1.58 -4.13 8.93
C GLU A 137 2.29 -2.97 8.22
N LEU A 138 3.59 -2.77 8.49
CA LEU A 138 4.40 -1.73 7.86
C LEU A 138 4.46 -1.91 6.34
N ILE A 139 4.77 -3.11 5.85
CA ILE A 139 4.86 -3.40 4.42
C ILE A 139 3.58 -3.01 3.71
N PHE A 140 2.43 -3.42 4.24
CA PHE A 140 1.14 -3.08 3.65
C PHE A 140 0.86 -1.58 3.68
N ARG A 141 1.07 -0.92 4.83
CA ARG A 141 0.77 0.52 4.99
C ARG A 141 1.60 1.40 4.08
N LEU A 142 2.86 1.07 3.86
CA LEU A 142 3.71 1.79 2.92
C LEU A 142 3.23 1.61 1.47
N ILE A 143 2.79 0.40 1.10
CA ILE A 143 2.20 0.13 -0.21
C ILE A 143 0.88 0.89 -0.38
N GLU A 144 -0.02 0.83 0.61
CA GLU A 144 -1.30 1.54 0.61
C GLU A 144 -1.09 3.05 0.43
N GLN A 145 -0.23 3.64 1.25
CA GLN A 145 0.08 5.06 1.18
C GLN A 145 0.63 5.43 -0.20
N TYR A 146 1.63 4.72 -0.69
CA TYR A 146 2.21 4.98 -2.01
C TYR A 146 1.22 4.81 -3.16
N ALA A 147 0.38 3.76 -3.09
CA ALA A 147 -0.59 3.45 -4.14
C ALA A 147 -1.75 4.45 -4.21
N LEU A 148 -2.23 4.95 -3.07
CA LEU A 148 -3.46 5.74 -2.95
C LEU A 148 -3.19 7.20 -2.55
N GLU A 149 -1.95 7.65 -2.60
CA GLU A 149 -1.57 9.03 -2.32
C GLU A 149 -2.07 9.98 -3.43
N GLY A 150 -2.39 11.21 -3.04
CA GLY A 150 -2.76 12.29 -3.95
C GLY A 150 -4.19 12.17 -4.50
N LYS A 151 -4.31 12.03 -5.82
CA LYS A 151 -5.62 12.04 -6.54
C LYS A 151 -6.40 10.73 -6.45
N HIS A 152 -5.82 9.69 -5.89
CA HIS A 152 -6.47 8.39 -5.79
C HIS A 152 -7.38 8.33 -4.56
N ALA A 153 -8.61 7.83 -4.76
CA ALA A 153 -9.54 7.67 -3.67
C ALA A 153 -9.02 6.63 -2.65
N ARG A 154 -9.08 6.98 -1.38
CA ARG A 154 -8.82 6.01 -0.30
C ARG A 154 -9.88 4.92 -0.36
N LYS A 155 -9.47 3.70 -0.06
CA LYS A 155 -10.34 2.53 -0.03
C LYS A 155 -10.39 1.97 1.39
N PRO A 156 -11.53 1.43 1.83
CA PRO A 156 -11.62 0.70 3.09
C PRO A 156 -10.57 -0.40 3.16
N VAL A 157 -9.97 -0.56 4.34
CA VAL A 157 -8.97 -1.59 4.62
C VAL A 157 -9.51 -2.54 5.67
N GLN A 158 -9.26 -3.83 5.46
CA GLN A 158 -9.50 -4.90 6.43
C GLN A 158 -8.21 -5.70 6.63
N ARG A 159 -8.09 -6.37 7.75
CA ARG A 159 -6.91 -7.14 8.11
C ARG A 159 -7.22 -8.63 8.23
N LEU A 160 -6.58 -9.44 7.43
CA LEU A 160 -6.50 -10.88 7.59
C LEU A 160 -5.35 -11.18 8.56
N TRP A 161 -5.69 -11.66 9.76
CA TRP A 161 -4.70 -11.97 10.80
C TRP A 161 -4.56 -13.48 10.95
N LEU A 162 -3.48 -14.03 10.40
CA LEU A 162 -3.25 -15.47 10.37
C LEU A 162 -2.09 -15.86 11.29
N GLN A 163 -2.33 -16.84 12.15
CA GLN A 163 -1.30 -17.51 12.96
C GLN A 163 -1.03 -18.93 12.46
N SER A 164 -1.79 -19.40 11.48
CA SER A 164 -1.66 -20.69 10.81
C SER A 164 -2.03 -20.55 9.33
N MET A 165 -1.34 -21.29 8.48
CA MET A 165 -1.53 -21.27 7.03
C MET A 165 -2.31 -22.49 6.52
N THR A 166 -2.99 -23.23 7.41
CA THR A 166 -3.89 -24.29 6.97
C THR A 166 -5.07 -23.70 6.18
N PRO A 167 -5.60 -24.43 5.18
CA PRO A 167 -6.75 -23.93 4.40
C PRO A 167 -7.95 -23.53 5.27
N GLN A 168 -8.20 -24.27 6.36
CA GLN A 168 -9.28 -23.94 7.28
C GLN A 168 -9.00 -22.64 8.04
N ALA A 169 -7.78 -22.47 8.60
CA ALA A 169 -7.40 -21.24 9.29
C ALA A 169 -7.49 -20.00 8.38
N ILE A 170 -7.14 -20.13 7.10
CA ILE A 170 -7.29 -19.06 6.13
C ILE A 170 -8.77 -18.71 5.93
N ARG A 171 -9.65 -19.70 5.72
CA ARG A 171 -11.10 -19.46 5.57
C ARG A 171 -11.69 -18.81 6.81
N ASP A 172 -11.40 -19.33 7.99
CA ASP A 172 -11.85 -18.76 9.27
C ASP A 172 -11.36 -17.31 9.44
N GLY A 173 -10.13 -17.02 8.99
CA GLY A 173 -9.59 -15.67 8.97
C GLY A 173 -10.37 -14.71 8.06
N PHE A 174 -10.80 -15.17 6.88
CA PHE A 174 -11.63 -14.38 5.97
C PHE A 174 -13.05 -14.14 6.51
N GLU A 175 -13.58 -15.03 7.34
CA GLU A 175 -14.84 -14.83 8.03
C GLU A 175 -14.72 -13.87 9.23
N ASN A 176 -13.50 -13.70 9.76
CA ASN A 176 -13.19 -12.91 10.95
C ASN A 176 -12.18 -11.81 10.68
N LEU A 177 -12.32 -11.06 9.58
CA LEU A 177 -11.45 -9.95 9.25
C LEU A 177 -11.51 -8.86 10.33
N ARG A 178 -10.35 -8.33 10.72
CA ARG A 178 -10.26 -7.20 11.62
C ARG A 178 -10.50 -5.90 10.87
N SER A 179 -11.16 -4.95 11.52
CA SER A 179 -11.35 -3.61 10.97
C SER A 179 -10.04 -2.81 10.96
N ASP A 180 -9.97 -1.79 10.12
CA ASP A 180 -8.85 -0.87 10.09
C ASP A 180 -8.64 -0.17 11.44
N ALA A 181 -9.73 0.23 12.10
CA ALA A 181 -9.68 0.86 13.42
C ALA A 181 -9.02 -0.02 14.48
N GLN A 182 -9.22 -1.35 14.45
CA GLN A 182 -8.56 -2.28 15.37
C GLN A 182 -7.06 -2.41 15.12
N MET A 183 -6.61 -2.06 13.93
CA MET A 183 -5.20 -2.18 13.51
C MET A 183 -4.43 -0.86 13.60
N GLN A 184 -5.11 0.27 13.83
CA GLN A 184 -4.50 1.61 13.80
C GLN A 184 -3.33 1.74 14.79
N GLY A 185 -3.47 1.25 16.02
CA GLY A 185 -2.39 1.29 17.01
C GLY A 185 -1.14 0.51 16.56
N LEU A 186 -1.33 -0.64 15.90
CA LEU A 186 -0.21 -1.41 15.34
C LEU A 186 0.42 -0.70 14.14
N ALA A 187 -0.39 -0.11 13.27
CA ALA A 187 0.06 0.65 12.12
C ALA A 187 0.91 1.87 12.54
N ASP A 188 0.45 2.61 13.54
CA ASP A 188 1.16 3.77 14.08
C ASP A 188 2.47 3.37 14.76
N ALA A 189 2.47 2.28 15.53
CA ALA A 189 3.68 1.73 16.14
C ALA A 189 4.70 1.26 15.10
N ALA A 190 4.24 0.61 14.02
CA ALA A 190 5.09 0.15 12.94
C ALA A 190 5.73 1.33 12.18
N ARG A 191 4.94 2.35 11.87
CA ARG A 191 5.42 3.58 11.21
C ARG A 191 6.40 4.34 12.08
N SER A 192 6.05 4.62 13.33
CA SER A 192 6.91 5.34 14.27
C SER A 192 8.25 4.64 14.47
N ARG A 193 8.25 3.31 14.54
CA ARG A 193 9.48 2.52 14.63
C ARG A 193 10.33 2.68 13.37
N SER A 194 9.75 2.58 12.20
CA SER A 194 10.44 2.72 10.91
C SER A 194 11.08 4.12 10.78
N GLU A 195 10.35 5.16 11.12
CA GLU A 195 10.83 6.55 11.08
C GLU A 195 11.94 6.80 12.10
N ALA A 196 11.81 6.27 13.32
CA ALA A 196 12.84 6.37 14.36
C ALA A 196 14.12 5.63 13.94
N ASP A 197 14.01 4.42 13.42
CA ASP A 197 15.16 3.64 12.94
C ASP A 197 15.87 4.36 11.78
N TRP A 198 15.10 5.00 10.88
CA TRP A 198 15.65 5.83 9.80
C TRP A 198 16.41 7.03 10.36
N LEU A 199 15.80 7.80 11.27
CA LEU A 199 16.43 8.99 11.87
C LEU A 199 17.74 8.64 12.60
N VAL A 200 17.69 7.62 13.45
CA VAL A 200 18.86 7.20 14.23
C VAL A 200 19.94 6.61 13.31
N GLY A 201 19.57 5.73 12.40
CA GLY A 201 20.50 5.06 11.50
C GLY A 201 21.22 6.03 10.58
N ILE A 202 20.48 6.95 9.94
CA ILE A 202 21.04 7.91 9.02
C ILE A 202 21.95 8.92 9.74
N ASN A 203 21.47 9.52 10.82
CA ASN A 203 22.24 10.54 11.54
C ASN A 203 23.46 9.95 12.25
N GLY A 204 23.31 8.76 12.85
CA GLY A 204 24.42 8.05 13.49
C GLY A 204 25.52 7.68 12.48
N THR A 205 25.16 7.08 11.35
CA THR A 205 26.11 6.71 10.30
C THR A 205 26.86 7.95 9.78
N ARG A 206 26.16 9.05 9.56
CA ARG A 206 26.76 10.28 9.05
C ARG A 206 27.63 11.00 10.06
N ALA A 207 27.23 11.01 11.34
CA ALA A 207 28.07 11.52 12.41
C ALA A 207 29.39 10.76 12.50
N MET A 208 29.34 9.43 12.41
CA MET A 208 30.55 8.58 12.40
C MET A 208 31.43 8.85 11.16
N THR A 209 30.83 9.02 9.99
CA THR A 209 31.57 9.36 8.78
C THR A 209 32.23 10.74 8.90
N ALA A 210 31.50 11.75 9.39
CA ALA A 210 32.02 13.10 9.60
C ALA A 210 33.14 13.13 10.66
N PHE A 211 33.06 12.28 11.68
CA PHE A 211 34.11 12.14 12.70
C PHE A 211 35.38 11.53 12.11
N ASN A 212 35.25 10.43 11.38
CA ASN A 212 36.41 9.71 10.81
C ASN A 212 37.05 10.39 9.61
N SER A 213 36.32 11.30 8.92
CA SER A 213 36.91 12.04 7.75
C SER A 213 37.75 13.23 8.15
N ARG A 214 38.02 13.47 9.45
CA ARG A 214 38.92 14.51 9.92
C ARG A 214 40.40 14.15 9.82
N ASP A 215 40.69 12.87 9.62
CA ASP A 215 42.07 12.33 9.56
C ASP A 215 42.58 12.08 8.12
N GLY A 216 42.00 12.77 7.12
CA GLY A 216 42.40 12.69 5.71
C GLY A 216 42.62 14.04 5.06
#